data_d45e549609c100617c51f86cefcfe801
#
_entry.id   d45e549609c100617c51f86cefcfe801
#
_cell.length_a   1.000
_cell.length_b   1.000
_cell.length_c   1.000
_cell.angle_alpha   90.00
_cell.angle_beta   90.00
_cell.angle_gamma   90.00
#
_symmetry.space_group_name_H-M   'P 1'
#
loop_
_entity.id
_entity.type
_entity.pdbx_description
1 polymer ?
#
loop_
_entity_poly.entity_id
_entity_poly.type
_entity_poly.pdbx_seq_one_letter_code
_entity_poly.pdbx_strand_id
1 'polypeptide(L)'
;MKDKIISFIWQHFLLLTFFLAYIQTTEAKGQSPCPSYGASIMNGDLYCGHQEDSAFAMHSVMKFPQALYVADYLHKKGLTLSDSVLVHKDSLDAETWSPMLSIFEGMRYFTFAELIEWSLKQSDNNACDLLFASCGQPDAVEKYIHTLGFKDIHVQLTEKEMKKNPHRAIENSATPKEMARLLEWFYLHRNDNKNLSFIWNTMADCNTGQQRIAAVLPKDGKLIHKTGSGFPSSDGRQDRNDVGIVLLPDGSHLSIAIFLQNSKEEKEVAEIAEQCLMRIQADGFLRNMPSDLQMP
;
A
#
# COMPACT_ATOMS: atom_id res chain seq x y z
N MET A 1 -5.17 50.66 32.15
CA MET A 1 -4.46 49.41 31.83
C MET A 1 -5.40 48.23 31.69
N LYS A 2 -6.43 48.08 32.52
CA LYS A 2 -7.45 47.01 32.41
C LYS A 2 -8.27 47.09 31.13
N ASP A 3 -8.65 48.28 30.66
CA ASP A 3 -9.51 48.43 29.48
C ASP A 3 -8.81 48.04 28.15
N LYS A 4 -7.49 48.21 28.07
CA LYS A 4 -6.69 47.81 26.89
C LYS A 4 -6.55 46.27 26.80
N ILE A 5 -6.49 45.58 27.93
CA ILE A 5 -6.39 44.12 27.96
C ILE A 5 -7.74 43.50 27.59
N ILE A 6 -8.84 44.06 28.05
CA ILE A 6 -10.20 43.57 27.70
C ILE A 6 -10.47 43.78 26.21
N SER A 7 -10.09 44.91 25.63
CA SER A 7 -10.23 45.18 24.18
C SER A 7 -9.41 44.22 23.32
N PHE A 8 -8.19 43.87 23.76
CA PHE A 8 -7.32 42.92 23.06
C PHE A 8 -7.91 41.48 23.06
N ILE A 9 -8.44 41.05 24.20
CA ILE A 9 -9.09 39.73 24.31
C ILE A 9 -10.34 39.66 23.43
N TRP A 10 -11.17 40.69 23.40
CA TRP A 10 -12.38 40.72 22.56
C TRP A 10 -12.05 40.76 21.04
N GLN A 11 -11.00 41.45 20.62
CA GLN A 11 -10.57 41.43 19.22
C GLN A 11 -10.08 40.06 18.77
N HIS A 12 -9.35 39.33 19.60
CA HIS A 12 -8.90 37.97 19.26
C HIS A 12 -10.03 36.95 19.34
N PHE A 13 -10.98 37.12 20.22
CA PHE A 13 -12.16 36.28 20.30
C PHE A 13 -13.08 36.44 19.08
N LEU A 14 -13.26 37.69 18.60
CA LEU A 14 -13.99 37.97 17.35
C LEU A 14 -13.28 37.41 16.13
N LEU A 15 -11.96 37.51 16.03
CA LEU A 15 -11.17 36.93 14.95
C LEU A 15 -11.27 35.39 14.93
N LEU A 16 -11.26 34.74 16.10
CA LEU A 16 -11.40 33.31 16.24
C LEU A 16 -12.81 32.83 15.84
N THR A 17 -13.85 33.56 16.22
CA THR A 17 -15.24 33.25 15.83
C THR A 17 -15.50 33.49 14.35
N PHE A 18 -14.90 34.51 13.73
CA PHE A 18 -14.95 34.73 12.29
C PHE A 18 -14.18 33.63 11.53
N PHE A 19 -13.05 33.18 12.04
CA PHE A 19 -12.27 32.09 11.44
C PHE A 19 -13.00 30.75 11.52
N LEU A 20 -13.65 30.47 12.66
CA LEU A 20 -14.50 29.27 12.83
C LEU A 20 -15.78 29.35 11.97
N ALA A 21 -16.41 30.52 11.85
CA ALA A 21 -17.55 30.72 10.96
C ALA A 21 -17.16 30.63 9.48
N TYR A 22 -15.97 31.10 9.10
CA TYR A 22 -15.43 30.94 7.75
C TYR A 22 -15.19 29.48 7.39
N ILE A 23 -14.68 28.66 8.33
CA ILE A 23 -14.54 27.21 8.13
C ILE A 23 -15.91 26.53 7.98
N GLN A 24 -16.95 26.95 8.70
CA GLN A 24 -18.29 26.36 8.61
C GLN A 24 -19.08 26.77 7.36
N THR A 25 -18.78 27.94 6.76
CA THR A 25 -19.52 28.43 5.57
C THR A 25 -18.90 27.96 4.24
N THR A 26 -17.73 27.32 4.25
CA THR A 26 -17.11 26.73 3.05
C THR A 26 -17.58 25.31 2.74
N GLU A 27 -18.38 24.67 3.62
CA GLU A 27 -18.90 23.32 3.40
C GLU A 27 -20.08 23.18 2.42
N ALA A 28 -20.55 24.27 1.83
CA ALA A 28 -21.74 24.25 0.99
C ALA A 28 -21.53 24.81 -0.41
N LYS A 29 -20.60 24.29 -1.19
CA LYS A 29 -20.62 24.38 -2.67
C LYS A 29 -19.61 23.37 -3.23
N GLY A 30 -20.07 22.19 -3.65
CA GLY A 30 -19.44 21.37 -4.71
C GLY A 30 -17.93 21.16 -4.65
N GLN A 31 -17.29 21.24 -3.48
CA GLN A 31 -15.89 20.86 -3.33
C GLN A 31 -15.80 19.34 -3.39
N SER A 32 -15.01 18.82 -4.33
CA SER A 32 -14.56 17.43 -4.28
C SER A 32 -14.06 17.14 -2.87
N PRO A 33 -14.47 16.01 -2.24
CA PRO A 33 -14.03 15.69 -0.89
C PRO A 33 -12.51 15.78 -0.83
N CYS A 34 -11.98 16.41 0.23
CA CYS A 34 -10.55 16.42 0.47
C CYS A 34 -10.02 14.99 0.47
N PRO A 35 -8.81 14.75 -0.02
CA PRO A 35 -8.20 13.43 0.09
C PRO A 35 -8.21 12.96 1.55
N SER A 36 -8.71 11.75 1.78
CA SER A 36 -8.64 11.10 3.09
C SER A 36 -7.54 10.06 3.04
N TYR A 37 -6.74 9.97 4.10
CA TYR A 37 -5.68 8.99 4.15
C TYR A 37 -5.61 8.28 5.49
N GLY A 38 -5.12 7.03 5.44
CA GLY A 38 -4.68 6.29 6.59
C GLY A 38 -3.20 5.93 6.44
N ALA A 39 -2.44 6.05 7.51
CA ALA A 39 -1.03 5.71 7.53
C ALA A 39 -0.65 5.01 8.82
N SER A 40 0.27 4.06 8.73
CA SER A 40 0.87 3.39 9.88
C SER A 40 2.33 3.10 9.60
N ILE A 41 3.20 3.33 10.59
CA ILE A 41 4.61 3.00 10.54
C ILE A 41 4.99 2.23 11.78
N MET A 42 5.74 1.15 11.61
CA MET A 42 6.26 0.29 12.65
C MET A 42 7.77 0.11 12.53
N ASN A 43 8.41 -0.06 13.68
CA ASN A 43 9.79 -0.52 13.80
C ASN A 43 9.86 -1.39 15.07
N GLY A 44 9.80 -2.70 14.88
CA GLY A 44 9.59 -3.61 16.00
C GLY A 44 8.26 -3.32 16.70
N ASP A 45 8.31 -3.09 18.01
CA ASP A 45 7.11 -2.82 18.84
C ASP A 45 6.61 -1.38 18.76
N LEU A 46 7.35 -0.49 18.11
CA LEU A 46 7.02 0.94 18.06
C LEU A 46 6.03 1.22 16.95
N TYR A 47 5.09 2.10 17.24
CA TYR A 47 3.95 2.39 16.39
C TYR A 47 3.63 3.89 16.31
N CYS A 48 3.44 4.37 15.09
CA CYS A 48 2.96 5.72 14.79
C CYS A 48 1.91 5.63 13.69
N GLY A 49 0.76 6.26 13.85
CA GLY A 49 -0.33 6.15 12.88
C GLY A 49 -1.21 7.38 12.74
N HIS A 50 -1.99 7.39 11.65
CA HIS A 50 -3.08 8.31 11.36
C HIS A 50 -4.23 7.53 10.72
N GLN A 51 -5.44 7.62 11.27
CA GLN A 51 -6.59 6.80 10.87
C GLN A 51 -6.23 5.30 10.69
N GLU A 52 -5.32 4.82 11.51
CA GLU A 52 -4.66 3.54 11.38
C GLU A 52 -5.56 2.33 11.57
N ASP A 53 -6.70 2.51 12.25
CA ASP A 53 -7.72 1.47 12.47
C ASP A 53 -8.91 1.59 11.48
N SER A 54 -8.86 2.55 10.53
CA SER A 54 -9.89 2.68 9.49
C SER A 54 -9.59 1.76 8.31
N ALA A 55 -10.63 1.16 7.74
CA ALA A 55 -10.50 0.30 6.57
C ALA A 55 -10.39 1.12 5.27
N PHE A 56 -9.43 0.77 4.42
CA PHE A 56 -9.19 1.36 3.10
C PHE A 56 -9.17 0.28 2.02
N ALA A 57 -9.66 0.59 0.82
CA ALA A 57 -9.55 -0.31 -0.32
C ALA A 57 -8.07 -0.54 -0.69
N MET A 58 -7.66 -1.79 -0.73
CA MET A 58 -6.27 -2.17 -1.03
C MET A 58 -5.90 -1.98 -2.50
N HIS A 59 -6.86 -2.17 -3.42
CA HIS A 59 -6.55 -2.32 -4.84
C HIS A 59 -5.42 -3.35 -5.04
N SER A 60 -4.46 -3.07 -5.90
CA SER A 60 -3.35 -4.01 -6.15
C SER A 60 -2.40 -4.24 -4.96
N VAL A 61 -2.55 -3.56 -3.82
CA VAL A 61 -1.82 -3.94 -2.59
C VAL A 61 -2.18 -5.37 -2.16
N MET A 62 -3.39 -5.85 -2.45
CA MET A 62 -3.82 -7.23 -2.15
C MET A 62 -2.90 -8.32 -2.75
N LYS A 63 -2.14 -7.99 -3.80
CA LYS A 63 -1.19 -8.92 -4.44
C LYS A 63 -0.04 -9.32 -3.51
N PHE A 64 0.28 -8.50 -2.51
CA PHE A 64 1.26 -8.84 -1.48
C PHE A 64 0.77 -9.96 -0.55
N PRO A 65 -0.37 -9.84 0.18
CA PRO A 65 -0.89 -10.97 0.95
C PRO A 65 -1.22 -12.20 0.09
N GLN A 66 -1.63 -12.03 -1.19
CA GLN A 66 -1.79 -13.14 -2.12
C GLN A 66 -0.45 -13.87 -2.34
N ALA A 67 0.64 -13.17 -2.57
CA ALA A 67 1.95 -13.79 -2.79
C ALA A 67 2.42 -14.59 -1.57
N LEU A 68 2.18 -14.09 -0.35
CA LEU A 68 2.47 -14.83 0.89
C LEU A 68 1.66 -16.13 0.98
N TYR A 69 0.38 -16.08 0.64
CA TYR A 69 -0.45 -17.29 0.56
C TYR A 69 0.05 -18.26 -0.50
N VAL A 70 0.42 -17.79 -1.70
CA VAL A 70 0.97 -18.63 -2.77
C VAL A 70 2.24 -19.34 -2.31
N ALA A 71 3.13 -18.65 -1.59
CA ALA A 71 4.34 -19.25 -1.02
C ALA A 71 4.02 -20.43 -0.07
N ASP A 72 3.03 -20.24 0.81
CA ASP A 72 2.54 -21.29 1.72
C ASP A 72 1.86 -22.43 0.97
N TYR A 73 1.01 -22.11 -0.01
CA TYR A 73 0.32 -23.09 -0.84
C TYR A 73 1.31 -24.00 -1.58
N LEU A 74 2.31 -23.43 -2.26
CA LEU A 74 3.33 -24.19 -2.97
C LEU A 74 4.07 -25.12 -2.01
N HIS A 75 4.46 -24.62 -0.85
CA HIS A 75 5.11 -25.46 0.18
C HIS A 75 4.24 -26.64 0.62
N LYS A 76 2.97 -26.37 0.98
CA LYS A 76 2.01 -27.41 1.42
C LYS A 76 1.69 -28.45 0.36
N LYS A 77 1.74 -28.07 -0.91
CA LYS A 77 1.47 -28.96 -2.06
C LYS A 77 2.72 -29.68 -2.57
N GLY A 78 3.89 -29.41 -2.03
CA GLY A 78 5.16 -29.94 -2.53
C GLY A 78 5.53 -29.37 -3.91
N LEU A 79 4.95 -28.24 -4.29
CA LEU A 79 5.26 -27.50 -5.50
C LEU A 79 6.40 -26.51 -5.27
N THR A 80 7.00 -26.05 -6.35
CA THR A 80 8.11 -25.10 -6.34
C THR A 80 7.80 -23.87 -7.20
N LEU A 81 8.56 -22.83 -7.05
CA LEU A 81 8.49 -21.65 -7.89
C LEU A 81 8.73 -21.95 -9.39
N SER A 82 9.43 -23.05 -9.70
CA SER A 82 9.71 -23.51 -11.08
C SER A 82 8.59 -24.33 -11.70
N ASP A 83 7.63 -24.80 -10.91
CA ASP A 83 6.44 -25.42 -11.46
C ASP A 83 5.61 -24.38 -12.23
N SER A 84 4.90 -24.82 -13.28
CA SER A 84 4.28 -23.93 -14.24
C SER A 84 2.83 -24.29 -14.55
N VAL A 85 2.09 -23.30 -15.01
CA VAL A 85 0.73 -23.44 -15.52
C VAL A 85 0.69 -23.07 -16.99
N LEU A 86 -0.10 -23.79 -17.78
CA LEU A 86 -0.35 -23.46 -19.17
C LEU A 86 -1.38 -22.33 -19.25
N VAL A 87 -0.99 -21.24 -19.90
CA VAL A 87 -1.84 -20.05 -20.08
C VAL A 87 -2.16 -19.88 -21.55
N HIS A 88 -3.42 -19.75 -21.87
CA HIS A 88 -3.91 -19.40 -23.19
C HIS A 88 -4.21 -17.90 -23.23
N LYS A 89 -3.61 -17.15 -24.14
CA LYS A 89 -3.76 -15.69 -24.25
C LYS A 89 -5.23 -15.27 -24.36
N ASP A 90 -6.02 -16.01 -25.14
CA ASP A 90 -7.43 -15.75 -25.38
C ASP A 90 -8.31 -15.92 -24.12
N SER A 91 -7.81 -16.57 -23.06
CA SER A 91 -8.52 -16.72 -21.78
C SER A 91 -8.29 -15.53 -20.83
N LEU A 92 -7.37 -14.64 -21.16
CA LEU A 92 -6.99 -13.50 -20.35
C LEU A 92 -7.84 -12.26 -20.69
N ASP A 93 -7.95 -11.35 -19.74
CA ASP A 93 -8.62 -10.06 -19.97
C ASP A 93 -7.67 -9.12 -20.73
N ALA A 94 -7.98 -8.88 -22.00
CA ALA A 94 -7.17 -8.01 -22.87
C ALA A 94 -7.31 -6.51 -22.56
N GLU A 95 -8.34 -6.13 -21.79
CA GLU A 95 -8.65 -4.71 -21.47
C GLU A 95 -8.20 -4.29 -20.08
N THR A 96 -7.57 -5.19 -19.32
CA THR A 96 -7.02 -4.87 -17.99
C THR A 96 -5.56 -4.44 -18.09
N TRP A 97 -5.05 -3.81 -17.02
CA TRP A 97 -3.61 -3.56 -16.91
C TRP A 97 -2.86 -4.88 -16.80
N SER A 98 -2.21 -5.27 -17.89
CA SER A 98 -1.49 -6.55 -17.94
C SER A 98 -0.32 -6.49 -18.95
N PRO A 99 0.84 -5.97 -18.54
CA PRO A 99 2.04 -5.95 -19.37
C PRO A 99 2.48 -7.33 -19.86
N MET A 100 2.19 -8.41 -19.13
CA MET A 100 2.52 -9.78 -19.55
C MET A 100 1.87 -10.18 -20.88
N LEU A 101 0.77 -9.56 -21.26
CA LEU A 101 0.12 -9.85 -22.55
C LEU A 101 1.01 -9.56 -23.77
N SER A 102 1.99 -8.67 -23.62
CA SER A 102 2.89 -8.25 -24.70
C SER A 102 4.01 -9.25 -25.00
N ILE A 103 4.25 -10.23 -24.12
CA ILE A 103 5.44 -11.10 -24.22
C ILE A 103 5.17 -12.48 -24.81
N PHE A 104 3.93 -12.80 -25.18
CA PHE A 104 3.59 -14.09 -25.81
C PHE A 104 2.35 -14.00 -26.69
N GLU A 105 2.25 -14.97 -27.61
CA GLU A 105 1.08 -15.21 -28.46
C GLU A 105 0.61 -16.66 -28.30
N GLY A 106 -0.69 -16.90 -28.53
CA GLY A 106 -1.31 -18.20 -28.44
C GLY A 106 -1.29 -18.80 -27.02
N MET A 107 -0.40 -19.73 -26.75
CA MET A 107 -0.26 -20.36 -25.44
C MET A 107 1.18 -20.42 -24.98
N ARG A 108 1.38 -20.32 -23.65
CA ARG A 108 2.69 -20.40 -23.00
C ARG A 108 2.58 -21.00 -21.60
N TYR A 109 3.61 -21.74 -21.19
CA TYR A 109 3.81 -22.11 -19.80
C TYR A 109 4.44 -20.95 -19.05
N PHE A 110 3.82 -20.54 -17.93
CA PHE A 110 4.36 -19.58 -16.98
C PHE A 110 4.65 -20.28 -15.67
N THR A 111 5.84 -20.11 -15.13
CA THR A 111 6.19 -20.60 -13.80
C THR A 111 5.50 -19.75 -12.72
N PHE A 112 5.34 -20.32 -11.52
CA PHE A 112 4.82 -19.54 -10.39
C PHE A 112 5.75 -18.35 -10.07
N ALA A 113 7.07 -18.51 -10.25
CA ALA A 113 8.01 -17.41 -10.12
C ALA A 113 7.65 -16.26 -11.08
N GLU A 114 7.49 -16.54 -12.39
CA GLU A 114 7.13 -15.53 -13.38
C GLU A 114 5.79 -14.84 -13.05
N LEU A 115 4.78 -15.61 -12.65
CA LEU A 115 3.47 -15.03 -12.29
C LEU A 115 3.56 -14.10 -11.07
N ILE A 116 4.32 -14.49 -10.03
CA ILE A 116 4.56 -13.66 -8.86
C ILE A 116 5.34 -12.40 -9.26
N GLU A 117 6.35 -12.51 -10.12
CA GLU A 117 7.11 -11.35 -10.61
C GLU A 117 6.22 -10.37 -11.38
N TRP A 118 5.42 -10.83 -12.32
CA TRP A 118 4.48 -9.98 -13.06
C TRP A 118 3.48 -9.31 -12.11
N SER A 119 2.93 -10.07 -11.16
CA SER A 119 1.96 -9.58 -10.19
C SER A 119 2.54 -8.51 -9.25
N LEU A 120 3.75 -8.71 -8.73
CA LEU A 120 4.34 -7.82 -7.73
C LEU A 120 5.13 -6.66 -8.35
N LYS A 121 6.02 -6.93 -9.36
CA LYS A 121 6.89 -5.90 -9.96
C LYS A 121 6.13 -4.94 -10.85
N GLN A 122 5.23 -5.47 -11.71
CA GLN A 122 4.50 -4.71 -12.72
C GLN A 122 3.04 -4.47 -12.35
N SER A 123 2.61 -5.02 -11.22
CA SER A 123 1.21 -4.99 -10.81
C SER A 123 0.23 -5.60 -11.82
N ASP A 124 0.64 -6.62 -12.56
CA ASP A 124 -0.12 -7.27 -13.62
C ASP A 124 -1.38 -7.94 -13.08
N ASN A 125 -2.54 -7.60 -13.64
CA ASN A 125 -3.84 -8.08 -13.17
C ASN A 125 -4.14 -9.51 -13.62
N ASN A 126 -3.78 -9.88 -14.86
CA ASN A 126 -3.96 -11.26 -15.31
C ASN A 126 -3.05 -12.23 -14.55
N ALA A 127 -1.81 -11.84 -14.26
CA ALA A 127 -0.92 -12.65 -13.43
C ALA A 127 -1.51 -12.88 -12.02
N CYS A 128 -2.09 -11.85 -11.41
CA CYS A 128 -2.80 -11.96 -10.14
C CYS A 128 -3.97 -12.95 -10.23
N ASP A 129 -4.84 -12.81 -11.24
CA ASP A 129 -6.00 -13.67 -11.40
C ASP A 129 -5.61 -15.12 -11.75
N LEU A 130 -4.51 -15.33 -12.48
CA LEU A 130 -3.95 -16.67 -12.72
C LEU A 130 -3.45 -17.33 -11.43
N LEU A 131 -2.85 -16.56 -10.51
CA LEU A 131 -2.44 -17.06 -9.19
C LEU A 131 -3.67 -17.45 -8.35
N PHE A 132 -4.76 -16.65 -8.38
CA PHE A 132 -6.03 -17.05 -7.76
C PHE A 132 -6.59 -18.33 -8.36
N ALA A 133 -6.63 -18.45 -9.67
CA ALA A 133 -7.15 -19.63 -10.35
C ALA A 133 -6.33 -20.90 -10.05
N SER A 134 -5.00 -20.76 -9.89
CA SER A 134 -4.07 -21.88 -9.74
C SER A 134 -3.87 -22.34 -8.30
N CYS A 135 -3.89 -21.41 -7.35
CA CYS A 135 -3.51 -21.70 -5.95
C CYS A 135 -4.69 -21.64 -4.98
N GLY A 136 -5.73 -20.87 -5.28
CA GLY A 136 -6.92 -20.72 -4.43
C GLY A 136 -7.54 -19.34 -4.57
N GLN A 137 -8.85 -19.29 -4.45
CA GLN A 137 -9.66 -18.09 -4.62
C GLN A 137 -9.38 -17.04 -3.50
N PRO A 138 -9.86 -15.80 -3.61
CA PRO A 138 -9.62 -14.73 -2.65
C PRO A 138 -9.87 -15.11 -1.19
N ASP A 139 -10.95 -15.85 -0.91
CA ASP A 139 -11.27 -16.33 0.45
C ASP A 139 -10.19 -17.24 1.07
N ALA A 140 -9.44 -17.97 0.25
CA ALA A 140 -8.33 -18.78 0.73
C ALA A 140 -7.15 -17.92 1.18
N VAL A 141 -6.88 -16.81 0.47
CA VAL A 141 -5.89 -15.81 0.86
C VAL A 141 -6.29 -15.16 2.18
N GLU A 142 -7.53 -14.69 2.30
CA GLU A 142 -8.05 -14.09 3.53
C GLU A 142 -7.92 -15.05 4.72
N LYS A 143 -8.40 -16.28 4.56
CA LYS A 143 -8.29 -17.31 5.61
C LYS A 143 -6.84 -17.51 6.06
N TYR A 144 -5.91 -17.61 5.11
CA TYR A 144 -4.50 -17.75 5.43
C TYR A 144 -3.96 -16.59 6.24
N ILE A 145 -4.18 -15.36 5.78
CA ILE A 145 -3.74 -14.13 6.46
C ILE A 145 -4.36 -14.06 7.87
N HIS A 146 -5.62 -14.46 8.01
CA HIS A 146 -6.28 -14.54 9.31
C HIS A 146 -5.66 -15.61 10.23
N THR A 147 -5.10 -16.72 9.69
CA THR A 147 -4.37 -17.69 10.53
C THR A 147 -3.06 -17.14 11.08
N LEU A 148 -2.45 -16.18 10.37
CA LEU A 148 -1.26 -15.46 10.83
C LEU A 148 -1.57 -14.39 11.90
N GLY A 149 -2.85 -14.11 12.16
CA GLY A 149 -3.30 -13.17 13.19
C GLY A 149 -3.71 -11.79 12.67
N PHE A 150 -3.72 -11.56 11.35
CA PHE A 150 -4.06 -10.27 10.72
C PHE A 150 -5.52 -10.27 10.28
N LYS A 151 -6.42 -9.85 11.18
CA LYS A 151 -7.87 -9.98 11.02
C LYS A 151 -8.52 -8.85 10.23
N ASP A 152 -7.88 -7.69 10.17
CA ASP A 152 -8.39 -6.50 9.48
C ASP A 152 -7.80 -6.36 8.06
N ILE A 153 -7.41 -7.49 7.45
CA ILE A 153 -7.06 -7.62 6.04
C ILE A 153 -8.06 -8.55 5.38
N HIS A 154 -8.82 -8.03 4.41
CA HIS A 154 -9.88 -8.74 3.71
C HIS A 154 -9.56 -8.86 2.23
N VAL A 155 -9.68 -10.07 1.67
CA VAL A 155 -9.46 -10.37 0.25
C VAL A 155 -10.64 -11.20 -0.23
N GLN A 156 -11.57 -10.55 -0.93
CA GLN A 156 -12.87 -11.12 -1.31
C GLN A 156 -13.07 -11.18 -2.84
N LEU A 157 -12.29 -10.39 -3.60
CA LEU A 157 -12.46 -10.22 -5.03
C LEU A 157 -11.15 -10.44 -5.79
N THR A 158 -11.27 -11.01 -6.98
CA THR A 158 -10.22 -11.01 -8.00
C THR A 158 -10.10 -9.64 -8.68
N GLU A 159 -9.03 -9.41 -9.45
CA GLU A 159 -8.88 -8.17 -10.25
C GLU A 159 -10.02 -8.03 -11.28
N LYS A 160 -10.42 -9.13 -11.90
CA LYS A 160 -11.54 -9.17 -12.85
C LYS A 160 -12.87 -8.77 -12.21
N GLU A 161 -13.13 -9.21 -10.98
CA GLU A 161 -14.35 -8.86 -10.25
C GLU A 161 -14.36 -7.39 -9.83
N MET A 162 -13.23 -6.85 -9.37
CA MET A 162 -13.10 -5.42 -9.07
C MET A 162 -13.28 -4.56 -10.32
N LYS A 163 -12.70 -4.94 -11.47
CA LYS A 163 -12.88 -4.24 -12.74
C LYS A 163 -14.34 -4.22 -13.17
N LYS A 164 -15.06 -5.35 -13.02
CA LYS A 164 -16.47 -5.47 -13.36
C LYS A 164 -17.37 -4.56 -12.51
N ASN A 165 -17.01 -4.37 -11.25
CA ASN A 165 -17.74 -3.50 -10.32
C ASN A 165 -16.75 -2.75 -9.40
N PRO A 166 -16.24 -1.58 -9.86
CA PRO A 166 -15.27 -0.78 -9.10
C PRO A 166 -15.73 -0.36 -7.70
N HIS A 167 -17.04 -0.20 -7.47
CA HIS A 167 -17.57 0.17 -6.16
C HIS A 167 -17.38 -0.92 -5.11
N ARG A 168 -17.19 -2.16 -5.52
CA ARG A 168 -16.89 -3.28 -4.62
C ARG A 168 -15.42 -3.37 -4.20
N ALA A 169 -14.54 -2.55 -4.76
CA ALA A 169 -13.10 -2.62 -4.46
C ALA A 169 -12.77 -2.54 -2.94
N ILE A 170 -13.65 -1.90 -2.15
CA ILE A 170 -13.53 -1.84 -0.68
C ILE A 170 -13.70 -3.22 0.00
N GLU A 171 -14.24 -4.22 -0.68
CA GLU A 171 -14.32 -5.58 -0.16
C GLU A 171 -12.92 -6.22 -0.08
N ASN A 172 -11.95 -5.73 -0.87
CA ASN A 172 -10.53 -5.98 -0.68
C ASN A 172 -9.95 -4.82 0.13
N SER A 173 -9.97 -4.92 1.44
CA SER A 173 -9.58 -3.83 2.33
C SER A 173 -8.55 -4.23 3.37
N ALA A 174 -7.85 -3.24 3.89
CA ALA A 174 -6.99 -3.39 5.05
C ALA A 174 -7.02 -2.11 5.89
N THR A 175 -6.75 -2.25 7.20
CA THR A 175 -6.36 -1.11 8.00
C THR A 175 -4.86 -0.84 7.83
N PRO A 176 -4.41 0.43 7.84
CA PRO A 176 -2.97 0.76 7.78
C PRO A 176 -2.15 0.04 8.84
N LYS A 177 -2.69 -0.05 10.05
CA LYS A 177 -2.05 -0.74 11.17
C LYS A 177 -1.85 -2.23 10.90
N GLU A 178 -2.88 -2.91 10.45
CA GLU A 178 -2.78 -4.35 10.20
C GLU A 178 -1.86 -4.66 9.02
N MET A 179 -1.88 -3.80 7.99
CA MET A 179 -0.96 -3.93 6.86
C MET A 179 0.50 -3.68 7.28
N ALA A 180 0.78 -2.67 8.11
CA ALA A 180 2.12 -2.42 8.63
C ALA A 180 2.60 -3.59 9.51
N ARG A 181 1.71 -4.18 10.33
CA ARG A 181 2.00 -5.40 11.12
C ARG A 181 2.32 -6.61 10.24
N LEU A 182 1.59 -6.78 9.12
CA LEU A 182 1.89 -7.86 8.16
C LEU A 182 3.25 -7.66 7.48
N LEU A 183 3.61 -6.42 7.15
CA LEU A 183 4.94 -6.09 6.60
C LEU A 183 6.04 -6.36 7.62
N GLU A 184 5.82 -6.00 8.89
CA GLU A 184 6.77 -6.28 9.99
C GLU A 184 6.95 -7.79 10.18
N TRP A 185 5.86 -8.56 10.19
CA TRP A 185 5.92 -10.02 10.20
C TRP A 185 6.73 -10.53 9.00
N PHE A 186 6.47 -10.03 7.80
CA PHE A 186 7.20 -10.44 6.59
C PHE A 186 8.69 -10.09 6.68
N TYR A 187 9.05 -8.92 7.21
CA TYR A 187 10.45 -8.55 7.45
C TYR A 187 11.15 -9.57 8.34
N LEU A 188 10.52 -9.97 9.44
CA LEU A 188 11.10 -10.93 10.38
C LEU A 188 11.25 -12.33 9.78
N HIS A 189 10.31 -12.75 8.91
CA HIS A 189 10.25 -14.11 8.33
C HIS A 189 10.81 -14.21 6.90
N ARG A 190 11.30 -13.11 6.31
CA ARG A 190 11.75 -13.05 4.90
C ARG A 190 12.78 -14.08 4.49
N ASN A 191 13.52 -14.64 5.43
CA ASN A 191 14.59 -15.62 5.22
C ASN A 191 14.22 -17.04 5.69
N ASP A 192 13.01 -17.29 6.20
CA ASP A 192 12.61 -18.59 6.75
C ASP A 192 12.58 -19.70 5.68
N ASN A 193 12.31 -19.32 4.44
CA ASN A 193 12.35 -20.22 3.31
C ASN A 193 12.59 -19.48 1.98
N LYS A 194 12.96 -20.25 0.94
CA LYS A 194 13.28 -19.70 -0.38
C LYS A 194 12.11 -18.96 -1.06
N ASN A 195 10.86 -19.32 -0.78
CA ASN A 195 9.70 -18.67 -1.39
C ASN A 195 9.49 -17.26 -0.81
N LEU A 196 9.64 -17.09 0.52
CA LEU A 196 9.57 -15.79 1.16
C LEU A 196 10.74 -14.90 0.74
N SER A 197 11.97 -15.46 0.66
CA SER A 197 13.13 -14.73 0.13
C SER A 197 12.93 -14.29 -1.33
N PHE A 198 12.27 -15.12 -2.15
CA PHE A 198 11.93 -14.77 -3.52
C PHE A 198 10.94 -13.60 -3.58
N ILE A 199 9.87 -13.63 -2.77
CA ILE A 199 8.89 -12.53 -2.68
C ILE A 199 9.58 -11.24 -2.23
N TRP A 200 10.48 -11.31 -1.25
CA TRP A 200 11.27 -10.18 -0.78
C TRP A 200 12.06 -9.53 -1.91
N ASN A 201 12.85 -10.32 -2.64
CA ASN A 201 13.65 -9.82 -3.75
C ASN A 201 12.75 -9.26 -4.88
N THR A 202 11.63 -9.92 -5.15
CA THR A 202 10.66 -9.48 -6.16
C THR A 202 10.07 -8.10 -5.81
N MET A 203 9.70 -7.88 -4.54
CA MET A 203 9.18 -6.59 -4.09
C MET A 203 10.26 -5.50 -4.03
N ALA A 204 11.52 -5.86 -3.81
CA ALA A 204 12.65 -4.92 -3.88
C ALA A 204 12.90 -4.41 -5.31
N ASP A 205 12.51 -5.19 -6.32
CA ASP A 205 12.58 -4.84 -7.74
C ASP A 205 11.26 -4.25 -8.29
N CYS A 206 10.36 -3.77 -7.42
CA CYS A 206 9.09 -3.18 -7.85
C CYS A 206 9.32 -1.95 -8.74
N ASN A 207 8.63 -1.91 -9.89
CA ASN A 207 8.81 -0.88 -10.91
C ASN A 207 7.72 0.20 -10.88
N THR A 208 6.76 0.10 -9.95
CA THR A 208 5.64 1.05 -9.82
C THR A 208 5.85 2.01 -8.66
N GLY A 209 5.21 3.19 -8.69
CA GLY A 209 5.18 4.12 -7.55
C GLY A 209 6.47 4.88 -7.28
N GLN A 210 7.27 5.19 -8.28
CA GLN A 210 8.53 5.93 -8.12
C GLN A 210 8.33 7.36 -7.55
N GLN A 211 7.12 7.90 -7.65
CA GLN A 211 6.73 9.20 -7.10
C GLN A 211 5.97 9.08 -5.74
N ARG A 212 5.92 7.88 -5.16
CA ARG A 212 5.28 7.62 -3.86
C ARG A 212 6.35 7.51 -2.76
N ILE A 213 6.30 6.52 -1.89
CA ILE A 213 7.29 6.35 -0.80
C ILE A 213 8.73 6.39 -1.33
N ALA A 214 8.98 5.82 -2.51
CA ALA A 214 10.31 5.81 -3.13
C ALA A 214 10.91 7.21 -3.33
N ALA A 215 10.08 8.25 -3.54
CA ALA A 215 10.54 9.61 -3.79
C ALA A 215 11.15 10.31 -2.56
N VAL A 216 10.86 9.80 -1.35
CA VAL A 216 11.31 10.41 -0.08
C VAL A 216 12.26 9.51 0.69
N LEU A 217 12.82 8.50 0.03
CA LEU A 217 13.82 7.64 0.65
C LEU A 217 15.12 8.43 0.91
N PRO A 218 15.78 8.16 2.03
CA PRO A 218 17.13 8.67 2.25
C PRO A 218 18.09 8.12 1.19
N LYS A 219 19.16 8.86 0.95
CA LYS A 219 20.26 8.37 0.11
C LYS A 219 20.73 7.02 0.64
N ASP A 220 20.90 6.04 -0.25
CA ASP A 220 21.26 4.65 0.06
C ASP A 220 20.17 3.84 0.82
N GLY A 221 19.00 4.42 1.06
CA GLY A 221 17.82 3.68 1.53
C GLY A 221 17.28 2.74 0.44
N LYS A 222 16.66 1.63 0.86
CA LYS A 222 16.02 0.67 -0.07
C LYS A 222 14.56 0.50 0.32
N LEU A 223 13.71 0.33 -0.69
CA LEU A 223 12.30 0.08 -0.51
C LEU A 223 11.91 -1.28 -1.08
N ILE A 224 11.27 -2.08 -0.26
CA ILE A 224 10.66 -3.35 -0.62
C ILE A 224 9.15 -3.13 -0.52
N HIS A 225 8.44 -2.98 -1.65
CA HIS A 225 7.08 -2.46 -1.60
C HIS A 225 6.12 -3.02 -2.63
N LYS A 226 4.85 -2.72 -2.42
CA LYS A 226 3.75 -2.93 -3.36
C LYS A 226 2.83 -1.73 -3.40
N THR A 227 2.53 -1.25 -4.59
CA THR A 227 1.58 -0.16 -4.83
C THR A 227 0.17 -0.67 -5.13
N GLY A 228 -0.82 0.18 -4.89
CA GLY A 228 -2.19 0.00 -5.34
C GLY A 228 -2.75 1.30 -5.93
N SER A 229 -3.51 1.20 -7.01
CA SER A 229 -4.20 2.35 -7.61
C SER A 229 -5.63 1.96 -7.92
N GLY A 230 -6.55 2.84 -7.52
CA GLY A 230 -7.98 2.68 -7.79
C GLY A 230 -8.35 3.04 -9.23
N PHE A 231 -9.62 2.90 -9.54
CA PHE A 231 -10.17 3.33 -10.81
C PHE A 231 -10.30 4.86 -10.82
N PRO A 232 -9.86 5.55 -11.89
CA PRO A 232 -9.97 6.99 -11.96
C PRO A 232 -11.43 7.44 -12.05
N SER A 233 -11.77 8.47 -11.30
CA SER A 233 -13.04 9.19 -11.41
C SER A 233 -13.06 10.11 -12.65
N SER A 234 -14.21 10.69 -12.95
CA SER A 234 -14.38 11.57 -14.11
C SER A 234 -13.51 12.83 -14.09
N ASP A 235 -13.07 13.27 -12.91
CA ASP A 235 -12.14 14.41 -12.72
C ASP A 235 -10.67 13.97 -12.58
N GLY A 236 -10.36 12.68 -12.83
CA GLY A 236 -9.02 12.12 -12.82
C GLY A 236 -8.46 11.78 -11.44
N ARG A 237 -9.28 11.89 -10.38
CA ARG A 237 -8.89 11.45 -9.04
C ARG A 237 -9.03 9.93 -8.92
N GLN A 238 -8.16 9.35 -8.12
CA GLN A 238 -8.18 7.91 -7.81
C GLN A 238 -7.52 7.63 -6.47
N ASP A 239 -7.77 6.46 -5.91
CA ASP A 239 -7.03 6.01 -4.74
C ASP A 239 -5.60 5.67 -5.12
N ARG A 240 -4.65 6.01 -4.24
CA ARG A 240 -3.21 5.72 -4.42
C ARG A 240 -2.63 5.21 -3.12
N ASN A 241 -2.24 3.96 -3.14
CA ASN A 241 -1.69 3.26 -1.98
C ASN A 241 -0.24 2.90 -2.23
N ASP A 242 0.55 2.90 -1.17
CA ASP A 242 1.90 2.33 -1.19
C ASP A 242 2.22 1.74 0.17
N VAL A 243 2.64 0.48 0.19
CA VAL A 243 2.94 -0.24 1.42
C VAL A 243 4.25 -0.99 1.26
N GLY A 244 5.13 -0.92 2.24
CA GLY A 244 6.43 -1.54 2.10
C GLY A 244 7.31 -1.46 3.33
N ILE A 245 8.52 -1.93 3.16
CA ILE A 245 9.59 -1.94 4.16
C ILE A 245 10.71 -1.07 3.64
N VAL A 246 11.02 -0.01 4.37
CA VAL A 246 12.15 0.87 4.11
C VAL A 246 13.34 0.35 4.91
N LEU A 247 14.42 0.01 4.22
CA LEU A 247 15.71 -0.26 4.86
C LEU A 247 16.52 1.03 4.92
N LEU A 248 16.94 1.39 6.11
CA LEU A 248 17.70 2.61 6.37
C LEU A 248 19.21 2.34 6.28
N PRO A 249 20.03 3.36 5.98
CA PRO A 249 21.50 3.20 5.85
C PRO A 249 22.20 2.71 7.11
N ASP A 250 21.62 2.92 8.29
CA ASP A 250 22.13 2.44 9.58
C ASP A 250 21.80 0.96 9.87
N GLY A 251 21.11 0.29 8.94
CA GLY A 251 20.71 -1.12 9.07
C GLY A 251 19.36 -1.32 9.76
N SER A 252 18.71 -0.26 10.24
CA SER A 252 17.35 -0.33 10.76
C SER A 252 16.32 -0.40 9.63
N HIS A 253 15.06 -0.65 9.97
CA HIS A 253 13.97 -0.70 8.99
C HIS A 253 12.72 0.00 9.51
N LEU A 254 11.82 0.34 8.60
CA LEU A 254 10.47 0.82 8.90
C LEU A 254 9.48 0.07 8.03
N SER A 255 8.50 -0.55 8.65
CA SER A 255 7.33 -1.11 7.96
C SER A 255 6.26 -0.02 7.84
N ILE A 256 5.96 0.43 6.61
CA ILE A 256 5.10 1.57 6.32
C ILE A 256 3.92 1.16 5.46
N ALA A 257 2.72 1.59 5.82
CA ALA A 257 1.51 1.41 5.02
C ALA A 257 0.77 2.74 4.88
N ILE A 258 0.60 3.21 3.65
CA ILE A 258 -0.13 4.44 3.30
C ILE A 258 -1.24 4.10 2.33
N PHE A 259 -2.47 4.45 2.70
CA PHE A 259 -3.66 4.37 1.88
C PHE A 259 -4.22 5.78 1.69
N LEU A 260 -4.28 6.25 0.46
CA LEU A 260 -4.74 7.59 0.12
C LEU A 260 -5.92 7.51 -0.85
N GLN A 261 -7.06 8.05 -0.43
CA GLN A 261 -8.28 8.08 -1.23
C GLN A 261 -8.40 9.38 -2.01
N ASN A 262 -8.97 9.29 -3.20
CA ASN A 262 -9.39 10.43 -4.00
C ASN A 262 -8.27 11.43 -4.30
N SER A 263 -7.06 10.94 -4.54
CA SER A 263 -5.85 11.71 -4.84
C SER A 263 -5.79 12.13 -6.31
N LYS A 264 -5.23 13.30 -6.60
CA LYS A 264 -4.94 13.75 -7.97
C LYS A 264 -3.58 13.28 -8.47
N GLU A 265 -2.57 13.27 -7.60
CA GLU A 265 -1.19 13.06 -7.99
C GLU A 265 -0.50 12.01 -7.11
N GLU A 266 0.42 11.25 -7.68
CA GLU A 266 1.17 10.23 -6.94
C GLU A 266 2.02 10.80 -5.82
N LYS A 267 2.57 12.02 -6.02
CA LYS A 267 3.40 12.70 -5.02
C LYS A 267 2.69 12.98 -3.69
N GLU A 268 1.36 13.02 -3.67
CA GLU A 268 0.61 13.19 -2.42
C GLU A 268 0.87 12.05 -1.42
N VAL A 269 1.19 10.84 -1.91
CA VAL A 269 1.63 9.72 -1.06
C VAL A 269 3.02 9.99 -0.48
N ALA A 270 3.93 10.56 -1.29
CA ALA A 270 5.27 10.94 -0.83
C ALA A 270 5.20 12.03 0.28
N GLU A 271 4.34 13.03 0.10
CA GLU A 271 4.11 14.09 1.09
C GLU A 271 3.62 13.52 2.44
N ILE A 272 2.73 12.52 2.41
CA ILE A 272 2.28 11.81 3.62
C ILE A 272 3.43 11.01 4.25
N ALA A 273 4.20 10.28 3.43
CA ALA A 273 5.35 9.51 3.91
C ALA A 273 6.38 10.40 4.60
N GLU A 274 6.70 11.54 4.00
CA GLU A 274 7.62 12.55 4.54
C GLU A 274 7.14 13.09 5.89
N GLN A 275 5.87 13.48 6.00
CA GLN A 275 5.28 13.95 7.26
C GLN A 275 5.34 12.89 8.36
N CYS A 276 5.10 11.63 8.02
CA CYS A 276 5.19 10.52 8.96
C CYS A 276 6.64 10.30 9.43
N LEU A 277 7.61 10.33 8.51
CA LEU A 277 9.03 10.20 8.83
C LEU A 277 9.54 11.34 9.72
N MET A 278 9.12 12.58 9.45
CA MET A 278 9.45 13.74 10.29
C MET A 278 8.93 13.58 11.73
N ARG A 279 7.71 13.08 11.92
CA ARG A 279 7.17 12.82 13.27
C ARG A 279 8.01 11.81 14.03
N ILE A 280 8.41 10.73 13.36
CA ILE A 280 9.26 9.68 13.95
C ILE A 280 10.61 10.28 14.40
N GLN A 281 11.18 11.18 13.63
CA GLN A 281 12.41 11.91 13.99
C GLN A 281 12.21 12.83 15.19
N ALA A 282 11.13 13.63 15.19
CA ALA A 282 10.83 14.59 16.25
C ALA A 282 10.59 13.91 17.61
N ASP A 283 9.95 12.74 17.61
CA ASP A 283 9.70 11.94 18.81
C ASP A 283 10.97 11.22 19.34
N GLY A 284 12.12 11.45 18.71
CA GLY A 284 13.42 10.89 19.12
C GLY A 284 13.58 9.42 18.81
N PHE A 285 12.69 8.87 18.01
CA PHE A 285 12.63 7.48 17.61
C PHE A 285 13.81 7.05 16.74
N LEU A 286 14.30 7.96 15.90
CA LEU A 286 15.44 7.78 15.01
C LEU A 286 16.62 8.64 15.47
N ARG A 287 16.99 8.58 16.76
CA ARG A 287 18.10 9.37 17.34
C ARG A 287 19.45 9.18 16.63
N ASN A 288 19.59 8.17 15.82
CA ASN A 288 20.82 7.81 15.09
C ASN A 288 20.70 7.97 13.58
N MET A 289 19.66 8.65 13.05
CA MET A 289 19.61 8.94 11.62
C MET A 289 20.75 9.87 11.20
N PRO A 290 21.45 9.57 10.08
CA PRO A 290 22.43 10.46 9.51
C PRO A 290 21.87 11.87 9.28
N SER A 291 22.74 12.88 9.44
CA SER A 291 22.39 14.31 9.33
C SER A 291 21.85 14.75 7.97
N ASP A 292 21.99 13.93 6.96
CA ASP A 292 21.51 14.11 5.59
C ASP A 292 20.01 13.82 5.39
N LEU A 293 19.34 13.25 6.41
CA LEU A 293 17.88 13.22 6.52
C LEU A 293 17.32 14.41 7.31
N GLN A 294 18.18 15.28 7.82
CA GLN A 294 17.78 16.60 8.28
C GLN A 294 17.47 17.45 7.05
N MET A 295 16.19 17.51 6.71
CA MET A 295 15.72 18.33 5.61
C MET A 295 15.91 19.82 5.91
N PRO A 296 16.09 20.65 4.86
CA PRO A 296 16.38 22.07 4.98
C PRO A 296 15.29 22.87 5.68
#